data_8f4b8762563121eedb8ad591b2a1b639
#
_entry.id   8f4b8762563121eedb8ad591b2a1b639
#
_cell.length_a   1.000
_cell.length_b   1.000
_cell.length_c   1.000
_cell.angle_alpha   90.00
_cell.angle_beta   90.00
_cell.angle_gamma   90.00
#
_symmetry.space_group_name_H-M   'P 1'
#
loop_
_entity.id
_entity.type
_entity.pdbx_description
1 polymer ?
#
loop_
_entity_poly.entity_id
_entity_poly.type
_entity_poly.pdbx_seq_one_letter_code
_entity_poly.pdbx_strand_id
1 'polypeptide(L)'
;MKLTLHKPLCVFDLETTGVQITKDRIVQIAIIKIHPDGSELEYNQIVNPEMEIPQEICEIHGITNEMAKKAPTLKELAPAIMAFIGDADLAGFNSNKFDIPVLVEELIRVGIDADFSNKAFVDVQNIFHKMEQRTLSAACMFYTGKPMENA
;
A
#
# COMPACT_ATOMS: atom_id res chain seq x y z
N MET A 1 2.32 -4.74 -22.44
CA MET A 1 1.02 -5.38 -22.28
C MET A 1 0.10 -4.51 -21.45
N LYS A 2 -1.11 -4.32 -21.89
CA LYS A 2 -2.11 -3.56 -21.14
C LYS A 2 -3.12 -4.51 -20.54
N LEU A 3 -3.51 -4.25 -19.29
CA LEU A 3 -4.62 -4.93 -18.67
C LEU A 3 -5.89 -4.11 -18.86
N THR A 4 -6.98 -4.80 -19.20
CA THR A 4 -8.30 -4.17 -19.23
C THR A 4 -8.88 -4.25 -17.82
N LEU A 5 -9.10 -3.09 -17.20
CA LEU A 5 -9.69 -3.02 -15.88
C LEU A 5 -11.20 -2.91 -15.99
N HIS A 6 -11.93 -3.73 -15.25
CA HIS A 6 -13.38 -3.67 -15.14
C HIS A 6 -13.83 -2.85 -13.94
N LYS A 7 -12.97 -2.72 -12.96
CA LYS A 7 -13.16 -1.85 -11.80
C LYS A 7 -11.82 -1.27 -11.38
N PRO A 8 -11.81 -0.26 -10.51
CA PRO A 8 -10.55 0.38 -10.10
C PRO A 8 -9.58 -0.63 -9.48
N LEU A 9 -8.30 -0.34 -9.62
CA LEU A 9 -7.22 -1.12 -9.02
C LEU A 9 -6.41 -0.19 -8.13
N CYS A 10 -6.29 -0.53 -6.85
CA CYS A 10 -5.41 0.16 -5.92
C CYS A 10 -4.08 -0.56 -5.86
N VAL A 11 -3.03 0.11 -6.34
CA VAL A 11 -1.65 -0.38 -6.23
C VAL A 11 -1.07 0.28 -5.00
N PHE A 12 -0.58 -0.52 -4.04
CA PHE A 12 -0.12 0.05 -2.80
C PHE A 12 1.22 -0.53 -2.37
N ASP A 13 1.92 0.27 -1.57
CA ASP A 13 3.20 -0.06 -0.99
C ASP A 13 3.20 0.41 0.46
N LEU A 14 3.63 -0.45 1.37
CA LEU A 14 3.67 -0.17 2.79
C LEU A 14 5.10 -0.13 3.29
N GLU A 15 5.38 0.87 4.13
CA GLU A 15 6.57 0.86 4.96
C GLU A 15 6.13 0.53 6.38
N THR A 16 6.87 -0.33 7.05
CA THR A 16 6.51 -0.86 8.38
C THR A 16 7.67 -0.75 9.34
N THR A 17 7.40 -1.06 10.61
CA THR A 17 8.44 -1.10 11.65
C THR A 17 9.32 -2.34 11.57
N GLY A 18 8.94 -3.33 10.77
CA GLY A 18 9.67 -4.59 10.61
C GLY A 18 8.92 -5.55 9.72
N VAL A 19 9.24 -6.84 9.83
CA VAL A 19 8.73 -7.87 8.91
C VAL A 19 7.76 -8.87 9.54
N GLN A 20 7.36 -8.66 10.79
CA GLN A 20 6.46 -9.57 11.50
C GLN A 20 5.03 -9.05 11.40
N ILE A 21 4.19 -9.75 10.65
CA ILE A 21 2.83 -9.34 10.33
C ILE A 21 1.99 -9.00 11.57
N THR A 22 2.10 -9.81 12.62
CA THR A 22 1.28 -9.64 13.82
C THR A 22 1.85 -8.66 14.83
N LYS A 23 3.11 -8.27 14.71
CA LYS A 23 3.80 -7.42 15.67
C LYS A 23 4.15 -6.05 15.11
N ASP A 24 4.52 -6.00 13.85
CA ASP A 24 4.95 -4.76 13.24
C ASP A 24 3.78 -3.96 12.72
N ARG A 25 3.98 -2.65 12.64
CA ARG A 25 2.92 -1.70 12.29
C ARG A 25 3.31 -0.86 11.10
N ILE A 26 2.30 -0.36 10.41
CA ILE A 26 2.47 0.50 9.25
C ILE A 26 3.05 1.84 9.68
N VAL A 27 4.08 2.30 8.97
CA VAL A 27 4.71 3.62 9.13
C VAL A 27 4.36 4.55 7.98
N GLN A 28 4.14 4.00 6.80
CA GLN A 28 3.72 4.75 5.64
C GLN A 28 2.83 3.89 4.75
N ILE A 29 1.79 4.50 4.21
CA ILE A 29 0.94 3.85 3.22
C ILE A 29 0.89 4.73 1.98
N ALA A 30 1.24 4.15 0.84
CA ALA A 30 1.16 4.79 -0.47
C ALA A 30 0.22 3.98 -1.34
N ILE A 31 -0.79 4.63 -1.90
CA ILE A 31 -1.78 3.97 -2.76
C ILE A 31 -1.95 4.79 -4.03
N ILE A 32 -1.94 4.13 -5.16
CA ILE A 32 -2.34 4.71 -6.43
C ILE A 32 -3.57 3.96 -6.91
N LYS A 33 -4.69 4.67 -7.04
CA LYS A 33 -5.94 4.10 -7.51
C LYS A 33 -6.08 4.37 -9.00
N ILE A 34 -6.08 3.32 -9.78
CA ILE A 34 -6.15 3.40 -11.24
C ILE A 34 -7.56 3.02 -11.66
N HIS A 35 -8.24 3.92 -12.36
CA HIS A 35 -9.59 3.69 -12.84
C HIS A 35 -9.58 3.02 -14.23
N PRO A 36 -10.70 2.38 -14.62
CA PRO A 36 -10.78 1.73 -15.94
C PRO A 36 -10.51 2.67 -17.12
N ASP A 37 -10.77 3.96 -16.96
CA ASP A 37 -10.51 4.97 -18.01
C ASP A 37 -9.04 5.41 -18.06
N GLY A 38 -8.20 4.87 -17.16
CA GLY A 38 -6.79 5.21 -17.07
C GLY A 38 -6.46 6.38 -16.15
N SER A 39 -7.47 7.03 -15.57
CA SER A 39 -7.23 8.11 -14.63
C SER A 39 -6.71 7.55 -13.31
N GLU A 40 -5.93 8.35 -12.59
CA GLU A 40 -5.25 7.92 -11.36
C GLU A 40 -5.51 8.90 -10.23
N LEU A 41 -5.69 8.36 -9.03
CA LEU A 41 -5.71 9.11 -7.78
C LEU A 41 -4.60 8.59 -6.89
N GLU A 42 -4.00 9.45 -6.12
CA GLU A 42 -2.89 9.09 -5.25
C GLU A 42 -3.20 9.41 -3.79
N TYR A 43 -2.86 8.49 -2.90
CA TYR A 43 -2.93 8.66 -1.46
C TYR A 43 -1.59 8.28 -0.88
N ASN A 44 -0.96 9.19 -0.14
CA ASN A 44 0.35 8.93 0.46
C ASN A 44 0.37 9.58 1.83
N GLN A 45 0.60 8.79 2.87
CA GLN A 45 0.52 9.27 4.24
C GLN A 45 1.50 8.53 5.13
N ILE A 46 2.27 9.31 5.91
CA ILE A 46 3.05 8.75 7.02
C ILE A 46 2.09 8.48 8.17
N VAL A 47 2.28 7.34 8.83
CA VAL A 47 1.40 6.85 9.89
C VAL A 47 2.21 6.76 11.18
N ASN A 48 1.61 7.22 12.27
CA ASN A 48 2.20 7.02 13.59
C ASN A 48 1.98 5.54 13.99
N PRO A 49 3.05 4.74 14.06
CA PRO A 49 2.90 3.31 14.37
C PRO A 49 2.62 3.04 15.85
N GLU A 50 2.67 4.08 16.70
CA GLU A 50 2.48 3.95 18.15
C GLU A 50 3.47 2.98 18.79
N MET A 51 4.62 2.82 18.16
CA MET A 51 5.74 2.06 18.68
C MET A 51 7.03 2.64 18.12
N GLU A 52 8.15 2.29 18.74
CA GLU A 52 9.44 2.74 18.25
C GLU A 52 9.83 1.99 16.98
N ILE A 53 10.35 2.74 16.01
CA ILE A 53 10.89 2.17 14.77
C ILE A 53 12.36 1.86 15.02
N PRO A 54 12.81 0.60 14.82
CA PRO A 54 14.23 0.27 14.97
C PRO A 54 15.10 1.14 14.07
N GLN A 55 16.27 1.55 14.55
CA GLN A 55 17.15 2.45 13.81
C GLN A 55 17.52 1.91 12.43
N GLU A 56 17.79 0.62 12.35
CA GLU A 56 18.11 -0.03 11.07
C GLU A 56 16.98 0.05 10.06
N ILE A 57 15.73 0.03 10.54
CA ILE A 57 14.55 0.15 9.68
C ILE A 57 14.38 1.61 9.24
N CYS A 58 14.61 2.57 10.15
CA CYS A 58 14.61 3.99 9.79
C CYS A 58 15.58 4.29 8.66
N GLU A 59 16.73 3.66 8.67
CA GLU A 59 17.75 3.84 7.63
C GLU A 59 17.30 3.26 6.28
N ILE A 60 16.47 2.23 6.30
CA ILE A 60 15.98 1.61 5.06
C ILE A 60 14.96 2.52 4.36
N HIS A 61 13.94 2.99 5.07
CA HIS A 61 12.86 3.74 4.44
C HIS A 61 12.92 5.26 4.67
N GLY A 62 13.87 5.72 5.49
CA GLY A 62 14.08 7.15 5.69
C GLY A 62 13.07 7.84 6.60
N ILE A 63 12.15 7.11 7.22
CA ILE A 63 11.16 7.68 8.13
C ILE A 63 11.68 7.53 9.56
N THR A 64 11.87 8.66 10.23
CA THR A 64 12.39 8.66 11.60
C THR A 64 11.26 8.56 12.62
N ASN A 65 11.62 8.16 13.85
CA ASN A 65 10.68 8.16 14.96
C ASN A 65 10.05 9.52 15.20
N GLU A 66 10.83 10.58 15.02
CA GLU A 66 10.35 11.95 15.18
C GLU A 66 9.27 12.29 14.15
N MET A 67 9.50 11.94 12.89
CA MET A 67 8.51 12.13 11.82
C MET A 67 7.23 11.35 12.10
N ALA A 68 7.38 10.10 12.50
CA ALA A 68 6.25 9.21 12.74
C ALA A 68 5.40 9.67 13.93
N LYS A 69 6.03 10.19 14.99
CA LYS A 69 5.29 10.67 16.16
C LYS A 69 4.39 11.86 15.87
N LYS A 70 4.73 12.63 14.86
CA LYS A 70 3.94 13.80 14.43
C LYS A 70 2.82 13.44 13.48
N ALA A 71 2.81 12.22 12.97
CA ALA A 71 1.82 11.76 12.01
C ALA A 71 0.56 11.28 12.72
N PRO A 72 -0.58 11.26 12.00
CA PRO A 72 -1.80 10.66 12.55
C PRO A 72 -1.64 9.15 12.71
N THR A 73 -2.42 8.59 13.62
CA THR A 73 -2.45 7.14 13.84
C THR A 73 -3.27 6.45 12.76
N LEU A 74 -3.09 5.15 12.62
CA LEU A 74 -3.89 4.37 11.67
C LEU A 74 -5.37 4.44 12.01
N LYS A 75 -5.73 4.46 13.29
CA LYS A 75 -7.12 4.59 13.72
C LYS A 75 -7.76 5.87 13.17
N GLU A 76 -7.01 6.96 13.18
CA GLU A 76 -7.49 8.23 12.63
C GLU A 76 -7.60 8.19 11.10
N LEU A 77 -6.72 7.45 10.44
CA LEU A 77 -6.65 7.40 8.98
C LEU A 77 -7.54 6.32 8.36
N ALA A 78 -7.92 5.31 9.13
CA ALA A 78 -8.64 4.14 8.61
C ALA A 78 -9.90 4.48 7.82
N PRO A 79 -10.79 5.38 8.27
CA PRO A 79 -11.96 5.73 7.47
C PRO A 79 -11.63 6.29 6.10
N ALA A 80 -10.60 7.16 6.03
CA ALA A 80 -10.16 7.75 4.77
C ALA A 80 -9.55 6.70 3.85
N ILE A 81 -8.76 5.78 4.40
CA ILE A 81 -8.14 4.69 3.64
C ILE A 81 -9.23 3.79 3.05
N MET A 82 -10.19 3.39 3.87
CA MET A 82 -11.28 2.53 3.41
C MET A 82 -12.14 3.20 2.34
N ALA A 83 -12.42 4.49 2.51
CA ALA A 83 -13.15 5.25 1.51
C ALA A 83 -12.37 5.38 0.19
N PHE A 84 -11.05 5.57 0.29
CA PHE A 84 -10.18 5.66 -0.89
C PHE A 84 -10.16 4.34 -1.67
N ILE A 85 -10.00 3.22 -0.98
CA ILE A 85 -9.99 1.90 -1.60
C ILE A 85 -11.37 1.60 -2.24
N GLY A 86 -12.44 1.82 -1.49
CA GLY A 86 -13.79 1.56 -1.99
C GLY A 86 -13.95 0.13 -2.49
N ASP A 87 -14.47 -0.02 -3.71
CA ASP A 87 -14.69 -1.31 -4.34
C ASP A 87 -13.52 -1.78 -5.22
N ALA A 88 -12.40 -1.07 -5.19
CA ALA A 88 -11.23 -1.40 -6.01
C ALA A 88 -10.65 -2.76 -5.63
N ASP A 89 -10.06 -3.42 -6.63
CA ASP A 89 -9.19 -4.55 -6.38
C ASP A 89 -7.83 -4.05 -5.87
N LEU A 90 -7.04 -4.93 -5.30
CA LEU A 90 -5.78 -4.56 -4.65
C LEU A 90 -4.59 -5.20 -5.36
N ALA A 91 -3.53 -4.43 -5.51
CA ALA A 91 -2.27 -4.89 -6.08
C ALA A 91 -1.10 -4.28 -5.32
N GLY A 92 0.03 -4.96 -5.31
CA GLY A 92 1.23 -4.46 -4.66
C GLY A 92 2.39 -5.41 -4.84
N PHE A 93 3.58 -4.96 -4.43
CA PHE A 93 4.76 -5.81 -4.39
C PHE A 93 4.64 -6.73 -3.17
N ASN A 94 4.74 -8.04 -3.40
CA ASN A 94 4.67 -9.02 -2.32
C ASN A 94 3.36 -8.92 -1.52
N SER A 95 2.27 -8.49 -2.16
CA SER A 95 1.04 -8.10 -1.48
C SER A 95 0.37 -9.27 -0.76
N ASN A 96 0.38 -10.47 -1.35
CA ASN A 96 -0.28 -11.63 -0.77
C ASN A 96 0.49 -12.19 0.42
N LYS A 97 1.79 -11.94 0.50
CA LYS A 97 2.65 -12.50 1.56
C LYS A 97 2.85 -11.55 2.72
N PHE A 98 2.81 -10.24 2.47
CA PHE A 98 3.14 -9.26 3.49
C PHE A 98 2.16 -8.09 3.53
N ASP A 99 2.05 -7.30 2.46
CA ASP A 99 1.33 -6.02 2.51
C ASP A 99 -0.16 -6.20 2.83
N ILE A 100 -0.85 -7.14 2.19
CA ILE A 100 -2.26 -7.39 2.46
C ILE A 100 -2.47 -7.95 3.86
N PRO A 101 -1.74 -8.97 4.31
CA PRO A 101 -1.89 -9.44 5.69
C PRO A 101 -1.62 -8.36 6.72
N VAL A 102 -0.61 -7.53 6.53
CA VAL A 102 -0.30 -6.42 7.46
C VAL A 102 -1.44 -5.41 7.47
N LEU A 103 -1.93 -5.02 6.30
CA LEU A 103 -3.02 -4.05 6.21
C LEU A 103 -4.28 -4.57 6.92
N VAL A 104 -4.65 -5.83 6.69
CA VAL A 104 -5.83 -6.43 7.32
C VAL A 104 -5.65 -6.49 8.84
N GLU A 105 -4.49 -6.96 9.32
CA GLU A 105 -4.21 -7.02 10.77
C GLU A 105 -4.29 -5.64 11.40
N GLU A 106 -3.75 -4.63 10.75
CA GLU A 106 -3.76 -3.27 11.26
C GLU A 106 -5.17 -2.69 11.31
N LEU A 107 -5.98 -2.94 10.29
CA LEU A 107 -7.36 -2.47 10.27
C LEU A 107 -8.20 -3.16 11.34
N ILE A 108 -8.02 -4.46 11.54
CA ILE A 108 -8.70 -5.20 12.60
C ILE A 108 -8.30 -4.64 13.96
N ARG A 109 -7.03 -4.35 14.17
CA ARG A 109 -6.52 -3.81 15.43
C ARG A 109 -7.21 -2.51 15.81
N VAL A 110 -7.54 -1.66 14.84
CA VAL A 110 -8.21 -0.38 15.10
C VAL A 110 -9.73 -0.47 14.99
N GLY A 111 -10.27 -1.68 14.92
CA GLY A 111 -11.71 -1.91 14.97
C GLY A 111 -12.45 -1.79 13.64
N ILE A 112 -11.72 -1.84 12.52
CA ILE A 112 -12.32 -1.79 11.18
C ILE A 112 -12.53 -3.22 10.68
N ASP A 113 -13.76 -3.52 10.28
CA ASP A 113 -14.08 -4.79 9.61
C ASP A 113 -13.75 -4.64 8.13
N ALA A 114 -12.52 -4.97 7.79
CA ALA A 114 -12.04 -4.88 6.40
C ALA A 114 -12.33 -6.20 5.69
N ASP A 115 -13.53 -6.31 5.14
CA ASP A 115 -13.89 -7.49 4.35
C ASP A 115 -13.43 -7.29 2.91
N PHE A 116 -12.32 -7.93 2.59
CA PHE A 116 -11.75 -7.93 1.24
C PHE A 116 -12.08 -9.20 0.45
N SER A 117 -13.06 -9.98 0.91
CA SER A 117 -13.38 -11.28 0.28
C SER A 117 -13.83 -11.15 -1.19
N ASN A 118 -14.41 -10.01 -1.56
CA ASN A 118 -14.88 -9.76 -2.92
C ASN A 118 -13.83 -9.08 -3.82
N LYS A 119 -12.61 -8.91 -3.31
CA LYS A 119 -11.55 -8.23 -4.04
C LYS A 119 -10.59 -9.24 -4.65
N ALA A 120 -10.13 -8.95 -5.87
CA ALA A 120 -9.00 -9.65 -6.44
C ALA A 120 -7.71 -9.08 -5.87
N PHE A 121 -6.72 -9.94 -5.68
CA PHE A 121 -5.41 -9.57 -5.16
C PHE A 121 -4.35 -9.90 -6.20
N VAL A 122 -3.61 -8.89 -6.63
CA VAL A 122 -2.58 -9.05 -7.66
C VAL A 122 -1.23 -8.74 -7.06
N ASP A 123 -0.31 -9.70 -7.10
CA ASP A 123 1.06 -9.48 -6.65
C ASP A 123 1.91 -9.12 -7.86
N VAL A 124 2.22 -7.84 -7.98
CA VAL A 124 2.98 -7.35 -9.14
C VAL A 124 4.46 -7.69 -9.06
N GLN A 125 4.96 -8.12 -7.90
CA GLN A 125 6.36 -8.54 -7.77
C GLN A 125 6.66 -9.73 -8.68
N ASN A 126 5.75 -10.70 -8.76
CA ASN A 126 5.92 -11.85 -9.62
C ASN A 126 5.98 -11.46 -11.09
N ILE A 127 5.27 -10.42 -11.48
CA ILE A 127 5.26 -9.91 -12.85
C ILE A 127 6.53 -9.12 -13.11
N PHE A 128 6.84 -8.14 -12.26
CA PHE A 128 7.99 -7.25 -12.46
C PHE A 128 9.32 -7.90 -12.16
N HIS A 129 9.32 -9.00 -11.44
CA HIS A 129 10.53 -9.77 -11.21
C HIS A 129 11.16 -10.22 -12.53
N LYS A 130 10.32 -10.59 -13.49
CA LYS A 130 10.77 -10.99 -14.83
C LYS A 130 11.25 -9.81 -15.64
N MET A 131 10.85 -8.60 -15.30
CA MET A 131 11.19 -7.36 -15.99
C MET A 131 12.29 -6.57 -15.28
N GLU A 132 12.78 -7.09 -14.16
CA GLU A 132 13.84 -6.49 -13.35
C GLU A 132 13.51 -5.07 -12.86
N GLN A 133 12.21 -4.77 -12.72
CA GLN A 133 11.74 -3.48 -12.22
C GLN A 133 10.75 -3.68 -11.08
N ARG A 134 11.01 -3.03 -9.94
CA ARG A 134 10.22 -3.19 -8.73
C ARG A 134 9.87 -1.83 -8.11
N THR A 135 9.36 -0.92 -8.92
CA THR A 135 8.92 0.39 -8.45
C THR A 135 7.42 0.54 -8.65
N LEU A 136 6.82 1.40 -7.88
CA LEU A 136 5.40 1.71 -8.04
C LEU A 136 5.14 2.32 -9.42
N SER A 137 6.06 3.15 -9.90
CA SER A 137 6.01 3.73 -11.24
C SER A 137 6.00 2.64 -12.32
N ALA A 138 6.89 1.64 -12.19
CA ALA A 138 6.92 0.52 -13.13
C ALA A 138 5.63 -0.30 -13.07
N ALA A 139 5.04 -0.49 -11.88
CA ALA A 139 3.78 -1.19 -11.72
C ALA A 139 2.65 -0.46 -12.45
N CYS A 140 2.56 0.86 -12.28
CA CYS A 140 1.56 1.67 -12.97
C CYS A 140 1.72 1.57 -14.49
N MET A 141 2.95 1.67 -14.98
CA MET A 141 3.23 1.56 -16.41
C MET A 141 2.83 0.19 -16.96
N PHE A 142 3.11 -0.87 -16.21
CA PHE A 142 2.74 -2.22 -16.64
C PHE A 142 1.22 -2.38 -16.76
N TYR A 143 0.47 -1.94 -15.76
CA TYR A 143 -0.97 -2.15 -15.71
C TYR A 143 -1.75 -1.19 -16.61
N THR A 144 -1.30 0.04 -16.76
CA THR A 144 -2.02 1.05 -17.53
C THR A 144 -1.41 1.37 -18.90
N GLY A 145 -0.14 1.03 -19.08
CA GLY A 145 0.62 1.45 -20.26
C GLY A 145 0.97 2.93 -20.23
N LYS A 146 0.84 3.59 -19.07
CA LYS A 146 1.15 5.01 -18.90
C LYS A 146 2.19 5.18 -17.82
N PRO A 147 3.15 6.11 -17.99
CA PRO A 147 4.07 6.43 -16.90
C PRO A 147 3.31 7.08 -15.76
N MET A 148 3.81 6.86 -14.56
CA MET A 148 3.29 7.50 -13.37
C MET A 148 3.71 8.96 -13.34
N GLU A 149 2.77 9.86 -13.10
CA GLU A 149 3.08 11.27 -12.93
C GLU A 149 3.74 11.48 -11.57
N ASN A 150 4.70 12.38 -11.50
CA ASN A 150 5.40 12.72 -10.25
C ASN A 150 6.14 11.53 -9.62
N ALA A 151 6.59 10.64 -10.44
CA ALA A 151 7.37 9.51 -9.94
C ALA A 151 8.76 9.95 -9.47
#